data_01e805a87943e924484f5e7342590b61
#
_entry.id   01e805a87943e924484f5e7342590b61
#
_cell.length_a   1.000
_cell.length_b   1.000
_cell.length_c   1.000
_cell.angle_alpha   90.00
_cell.angle_beta   90.00
_cell.angle_gamma   90.00
#
_symmetry.space_group_name_H-M   'P 1'
#
loop_
_entity.id
_entity.type
_entity.pdbx_description
1 polymer ?
#
loop_
_entity_poly.entity_id
_entity_poly.type
_entity_poly.pdbx_seq_one_letter_code
_entity_poly.pdbx_strand_id
1 'polypeptide(L)'
;LLVKCFDQQQLGAMLDGMQNFTLYDFEQLQDGAANLIWKPIEANIAKGSTVYYIPSGVMHGIALEALPLSDGTTLGQHYDFVRLTSAREIVNAHHSNKINRTATLYGGLQYSLAPQKMEEESKVYEKSDLAGLVRSEYGESGFKDLRNTKDEVKKIEKTLMDNGFSVKAYLGSKGNAESFVALNGKSPSIVHIATHGFYYTPDEAKDKDFLSGYTDAMSLSGLVFAGGNAAWLGKKNVDGVLGGVLTAKDIANLDFKGTDLLVLSACKTGQGKVTAEGVFGLQRAFKKAGVGTIIMSLWNVDDKVTSEFMVAFYGQLTDKANNWNKRKAFEQTKEIIRKKHPDPYYWAAFVMLD
;
A
#
# COMPACT_ATOMS: atom_id res chain seq x y z
N LEU A 1 7.73 2.47 30.38
CA LEU A 1 6.35 2.44 30.87
C LEU A 1 5.58 1.34 30.14
N LEU A 2 4.95 0.43 30.87
CA LEU A 2 4.00 -0.55 30.32
C LEU A 2 2.59 -0.10 30.70
N VAL A 3 1.75 0.14 29.71
CA VAL A 3 0.36 0.60 29.90
C VAL A 3 -0.58 -0.44 29.31
N LYS A 4 -1.55 -0.92 30.10
CA LYS A 4 -2.64 -1.75 29.59
C LYS A 4 -3.70 -0.83 28.99
N CYS A 5 -3.95 -0.93 27.66
CA CYS A 5 -4.91 -0.09 26.97
C CYS A 5 -6.30 -0.74 26.89
N PHE A 6 -6.38 -2.05 26.68
CA PHE A 6 -7.65 -2.76 26.49
C PHE A 6 -7.55 -4.24 26.90
N ASP A 7 -8.68 -4.87 27.15
CA ASP A 7 -8.82 -6.31 27.39
C ASP A 7 -9.28 -7.08 26.14
N GLN A 8 -9.48 -8.39 26.28
CA GLN A 8 -9.86 -9.26 25.17
C GLN A 8 -11.26 -8.93 24.60
N GLN A 9 -12.20 -8.53 25.44
CA GLN A 9 -13.55 -8.16 25.00
C GLN A 9 -13.52 -6.85 24.23
N GLN A 10 -12.79 -5.85 24.73
CA GLN A 10 -12.58 -4.57 24.06
C GLN A 10 -11.83 -4.75 22.74
N LEU A 11 -10.87 -5.70 22.67
CA LEU A 11 -10.21 -6.06 21.41
C LEU A 11 -11.20 -6.61 20.39
N GLY A 12 -12.15 -7.46 20.82
CA GLY A 12 -13.23 -7.97 19.96
C GLY A 12 -14.07 -6.85 19.37
N ALA A 13 -14.53 -5.91 20.22
CA ALA A 13 -15.30 -4.75 19.76
C ALA A 13 -14.50 -3.85 18.79
N MET A 14 -13.20 -3.68 19.00
CA MET A 14 -12.33 -2.97 18.05
C MET A 14 -12.22 -3.67 16.70
N LEU A 15 -12.12 -4.99 16.67
CA LEU A 15 -12.08 -5.76 15.43
C LEU A 15 -13.37 -5.63 14.64
N ASP A 16 -14.52 -5.69 15.33
CA ASP A 16 -15.83 -5.46 14.70
C ASP A 16 -15.94 -4.03 14.18
N GLY A 17 -15.49 -3.05 14.95
CA GLY A 17 -15.46 -1.66 14.54
C GLY A 17 -14.55 -1.39 13.34
N MET A 18 -13.43 -2.11 13.19
CA MET A 18 -12.57 -2.03 12.01
C MET A 18 -13.29 -2.54 10.76
N GLN A 19 -14.05 -3.64 10.86
CA GLN A 19 -14.78 -4.20 9.73
C GLN A 19 -15.89 -3.28 9.23
N ASN A 20 -16.53 -2.55 10.14
CA ASN A 20 -17.66 -1.66 9.88
C ASN A 20 -17.26 -0.18 9.81
N PHE A 21 -15.97 0.16 9.91
CA PHE A 21 -15.41 1.52 9.95
C PHE A 21 -15.91 2.41 11.10
N THR A 22 -16.63 1.85 12.06
CA THR A 22 -17.20 2.59 13.19
C THR A 22 -16.14 3.11 14.18
N LEU A 23 -14.90 2.59 14.10
CA LEU A 23 -13.76 3.14 14.87
C LEU A 23 -13.51 4.63 14.61
N TYR A 24 -13.88 5.11 13.42
CA TYR A 24 -13.64 6.48 12.96
C TYR A 24 -14.88 7.35 13.02
N ASP A 25 -15.99 6.82 13.57
CA ASP A 25 -17.25 7.53 13.70
C ASP A 25 -17.23 8.47 14.89
N PHE A 26 -17.50 9.77 14.64
CA PHE A 26 -17.60 10.81 15.67
C PHE A 26 -18.83 10.65 16.60
N GLU A 27 -19.80 9.83 16.22
CA GLU A 27 -20.99 9.57 17.05
C GLU A 27 -20.74 8.48 18.12
N GLN A 28 -19.65 7.68 17.99
CA GLN A 28 -19.36 6.54 18.87
C GLN A 28 -18.15 6.78 19.81
N LEU A 29 -18.02 7.98 20.36
CA LEU A 29 -16.82 8.44 21.07
C LEU A 29 -16.62 7.80 22.46
N GLN A 30 -17.68 7.40 23.18
CA GLN A 30 -17.56 6.99 24.59
C GLN A 30 -16.76 5.69 24.78
N ASP A 31 -16.95 4.72 23.88
CA ASP A 31 -16.22 3.45 23.87
C ASP A 31 -15.26 3.38 22.65
N GLY A 32 -14.96 4.51 22.05
CA GLY A 32 -14.20 4.61 20.82
C GLY A 32 -12.72 4.19 20.98
N ALA A 33 -12.12 3.76 19.90
CA ALA A 33 -10.73 3.31 19.87
C ALA A 33 -9.73 4.35 20.41
N ALA A 34 -9.99 5.64 20.23
CA ALA A 34 -9.16 6.71 20.80
C ALA A 34 -9.14 6.65 22.33
N ASN A 35 -10.28 6.41 22.98
CA ASN A 35 -10.34 6.27 24.44
C ASN A 35 -9.64 5.00 24.94
N LEU A 36 -9.70 3.91 24.17
CA LEU A 36 -9.04 2.66 24.56
C LEU A 36 -7.54 2.70 24.32
N ILE A 37 -7.09 3.25 23.21
CA ILE A 37 -5.70 3.19 22.77
C ILE A 37 -4.91 4.41 23.25
N TRP A 38 -5.47 5.61 23.10
CA TRP A 38 -4.74 6.86 23.27
C TRP A 38 -4.85 7.46 24.68
N LYS A 39 -6.06 7.54 25.22
CA LYS A 39 -6.29 8.15 26.53
C LYS A 39 -5.42 7.59 27.65
N PRO A 40 -5.12 6.27 27.73
CA PRO A 40 -4.25 5.74 28.80
C PRO A 40 -2.81 6.26 28.73
N ILE A 41 -2.34 6.71 27.57
CA ILE A 41 -0.97 7.20 27.36
C ILE A 41 -0.88 8.72 27.19
N GLU A 42 -2.00 9.38 26.91
CA GLU A 42 -2.08 10.80 26.57
C GLU A 42 -1.41 11.72 27.60
N ALA A 43 -1.59 11.44 28.89
CA ALA A 43 -1.00 12.23 29.97
C ALA A 43 0.54 12.28 29.94
N ASN A 44 1.18 11.37 29.22
CA ASN A 44 2.64 11.29 29.09
C ASN A 44 3.16 11.93 27.80
N ILE A 45 2.28 12.47 26.94
CA ILE A 45 2.62 12.99 25.60
C ILE A 45 2.15 14.43 25.49
N ALA A 46 3.07 15.35 25.30
CA ALA A 46 2.72 16.76 25.13
C ALA A 46 1.97 16.97 23.79
N LYS A 47 0.96 17.83 23.77
CA LYS A 47 0.27 18.24 22.54
C LYS A 47 1.27 18.84 21.55
N GLY A 48 1.10 18.54 20.26
CA GLY A 48 2.01 18.96 19.18
C GLY A 48 3.29 18.14 19.08
N SER A 49 3.44 17.07 19.90
CA SER A 49 4.60 16.18 19.78
C SER A 49 4.53 15.31 18.53
N THR A 50 5.71 14.98 17.99
CA THR A 50 5.85 13.88 17.04
C THR A 50 5.83 12.54 17.78
N VAL A 51 4.92 11.66 17.40
CA VAL A 51 4.70 10.34 18.01
C VAL A 51 5.16 9.26 17.08
N TYR A 52 6.32 8.69 17.34
CA TYR A 52 6.80 7.51 16.65
C TYR A 52 6.14 6.27 17.20
N TYR A 53 5.49 5.48 16.36
CA TYR A 53 4.83 4.25 16.80
C TYR A 53 5.05 3.08 15.85
N ILE A 54 5.09 1.90 16.42
CA ILE A 54 5.26 0.64 15.69
C ILE A 54 4.05 -0.22 16.01
N PRO A 55 3.11 -0.35 15.07
CA PRO A 55 1.92 -1.17 15.28
C PRO A 55 2.28 -2.66 15.38
N SER A 56 1.49 -3.41 16.14
CA SER A 56 1.58 -4.87 16.25
C SER A 56 0.19 -5.48 16.25
N GLY A 57 0.03 -6.68 15.71
CA GLY A 57 -1.26 -7.36 15.64
C GLY A 57 -2.32 -6.50 14.93
N VAL A 58 -3.49 -6.37 15.53
CA VAL A 58 -4.63 -5.61 15.00
C VAL A 58 -4.32 -4.14 14.73
N MET A 59 -3.35 -3.56 15.45
CA MET A 59 -2.96 -2.17 15.26
C MET A 59 -2.39 -1.88 13.86
N HIS A 60 -1.97 -2.91 13.11
CA HIS A 60 -1.58 -2.73 11.71
C HIS A 60 -2.74 -2.27 10.82
N GLY A 61 -3.99 -2.57 11.19
CA GLY A 61 -5.18 -2.16 10.45
C GLY A 61 -5.78 -0.83 10.93
N ILE A 62 -5.18 -0.15 11.92
CA ILE A 62 -5.72 1.09 12.49
C ILE A 62 -4.88 2.29 12.06
N ALA A 63 -5.55 3.32 11.53
CA ALA A 63 -4.98 4.64 11.28
C ALA A 63 -5.16 5.49 12.55
N LEU A 64 -4.15 5.49 13.44
CA LEU A 64 -4.24 6.21 14.73
C LEU A 64 -4.54 7.69 14.56
N GLU A 65 -3.92 8.32 13.56
CA GLU A 65 -4.09 9.74 13.26
C GLU A 65 -5.53 10.12 12.86
N ALA A 66 -6.31 9.13 12.41
CA ALA A 66 -7.70 9.34 11.98
C ALA A 66 -8.72 9.12 13.11
N LEU A 67 -8.31 8.62 14.27
CA LEU A 67 -9.24 8.35 15.37
C LEU A 67 -9.86 9.63 15.90
N PRO A 68 -11.22 9.66 16.05
CA PRO A 68 -11.94 10.84 16.47
C PRO A 68 -11.77 11.15 17.96
N LEU A 69 -11.78 12.44 18.29
CA LEU A 69 -11.78 12.97 19.64
C LEU A 69 -13.11 13.64 19.98
N SER A 70 -13.39 13.79 21.29
CA SER A 70 -14.64 14.36 21.78
C SER A 70 -14.86 15.86 21.42
N ASP A 71 -13.83 16.54 20.99
CA ASP A 71 -13.88 17.93 20.53
C ASP A 71 -14.20 18.07 19.02
N GLY A 72 -14.51 16.96 18.34
CA GLY A 72 -14.82 16.94 16.91
C GLY A 72 -13.56 16.94 16.02
N THR A 73 -12.39 16.83 16.60
CA THR A 73 -11.12 16.72 15.89
C THR A 73 -10.63 15.25 15.81
N THR A 74 -9.49 15.02 15.17
CA THR A 74 -8.83 13.71 15.17
C THR A 74 -7.49 13.77 15.87
N LEU A 75 -6.95 12.62 16.28
CA LEU A 75 -5.62 12.57 16.91
C LEU A 75 -4.53 13.22 16.04
N GLY A 76 -4.57 13.04 14.71
CA GLY A 76 -3.61 13.65 13.79
C GLY A 76 -3.66 15.17 13.70
N GLN A 77 -4.74 15.81 14.20
CA GLN A 77 -4.81 17.28 14.31
C GLN A 77 -4.11 17.81 15.58
N HIS A 78 -3.80 16.93 16.54
CA HIS A 78 -3.13 17.29 17.78
C HIS A 78 -1.69 16.77 17.89
N TYR A 79 -1.33 15.73 17.11
CA TYR A 79 -0.04 15.05 17.17
C TYR A 79 0.42 14.67 15.78
N ASP A 80 1.73 14.72 15.55
CA ASP A 80 2.36 14.25 14.31
C ASP A 80 2.68 12.76 14.44
N PHE A 81 1.87 11.88 13.85
CA PHE A 81 2.11 10.44 13.90
C PHE A 81 3.10 9.98 12.85
N VAL A 82 4.14 9.28 13.28
CA VAL A 82 5.14 8.63 12.41
C VAL A 82 5.06 7.12 12.62
N ARG A 83 4.46 6.44 11.65
CA ARG A 83 4.33 4.99 11.65
C ARG A 83 5.61 4.36 11.12
N LEU A 84 6.18 3.45 11.91
CA LEU A 84 7.42 2.74 11.60
C LEU A 84 7.18 1.23 11.55
N THR A 85 8.05 0.49 10.86
CA THR A 85 8.08 -0.97 10.92
C THR A 85 9.06 -1.48 11.98
N SER A 86 10.03 -0.66 12.39
CA SER A 86 11.03 -0.99 13.40
C SER A 86 11.57 0.26 14.10
N ALA A 87 11.87 0.17 15.40
CA ALA A 87 12.53 1.25 16.15
C ALA A 87 13.91 1.63 15.61
N ARG A 88 14.54 0.75 14.83
CA ARG A 88 15.84 1.03 14.17
C ARG A 88 15.71 2.16 13.13
N GLU A 89 14.52 2.38 12.57
CA GLU A 89 14.27 3.44 11.59
C GLU A 89 14.43 4.83 12.20
N ILE A 90 14.18 5.00 13.51
CA ILE A 90 14.40 6.27 14.23
C ILE A 90 15.89 6.65 14.20
N VAL A 91 16.77 5.65 14.37
CA VAL A 91 18.22 5.87 14.43
C VAL A 91 18.83 5.97 13.03
N ASN A 92 18.26 5.23 12.08
CA ASN A 92 18.74 5.12 10.70
C ASN A 92 18.00 6.07 9.74
N ALA A 93 17.30 7.07 10.26
CA ALA A 93 16.59 8.05 9.44
C ALA A 93 17.57 8.81 8.52
N HIS A 94 17.98 8.16 7.45
CA HIS A 94 18.71 8.79 6.35
C HIS A 94 17.70 9.61 5.54
N HIS A 95 17.39 10.80 6.02
CA HIS A 95 16.75 11.80 5.18
C HIS A 95 17.76 12.25 4.11
N SER A 96 17.86 11.45 3.05
CA SER A 96 18.55 11.91 1.85
C SER A 96 17.72 13.05 1.25
N ASN A 97 18.15 14.29 1.47
CA ASN A 97 17.55 15.46 0.82
C ASN A 97 17.85 15.53 -0.70
N LYS A 98 18.55 14.53 -1.25
CA LYS A 98 18.81 14.43 -2.68
C LYS A 98 17.85 13.45 -3.32
N ILE A 99 16.70 13.95 -3.76
CA ILE A 99 15.78 13.18 -4.60
C ILE A 99 16.40 13.08 -6.00
N ASN A 100 16.77 11.87 -6.38
CA ASN A 100 17.07 11.58 -7.77
C ASN A 100 15.74 11.65 -8.54
N ARG A 101 15.54 12.69 -9.37
CA ARG A 101 14.26 13.01 -10.02
C ARG A 101 13.87 12.00 -11.09
N THR A 102 13.72 10.75 -10.67
CA THR A 102 13.27 9.63 -11.51
C THR A 102 12.02 8.99 -10.92
N ALA A 103 11.07 8.63 -11.76
CA ALA A 103 9.85 7.97 -11.35
C ALA A 103 9.45 6.85 -12.31
N THR A 104 8.90 5.77 -11.77
CA THR A 104 8.24 4.72 -12.56
C THR A 104 6.81 4.54 -12.06
N LEU A 105 5.86 4.57 -12.98
CA LEU A 105 4.44 4.54 -12.70
C LEU A 105 3.78 3.35 -13.39
N TYR A 106 2.90 2.64 -12.68
CA TYR A 106 2.10 1.52 -13.20
C TYR A 106 0.61 1.82 -13.02
N GLY A 107 -0.21 1.64 -14.07
CA GLY A 107 -1.67 1.77 -13.98
C GLY A 107 -2.39 1.46 -15.29
N GLY A 108 -3.72 1.35 -15.24
CA GLY A 108 -4.51 0.96 -16.39
C GLY A 108 -4.08 -0.38 -16.98
N LEU A 109 -3.68 -1.33 -16.12
CA LEU A 109 -3.12 -2.61 -16.52
C LEU A 109 -4.21 -3.53 -17.10
N GLN A 110 -3.83 -4.31 -18.09
CA GLN A 110 -4.67 -5.35 -18.71
C GLN A 110 -4.36 -6.69 -18.07
N TYR A 111 -5.22 -7.15 -17.19
CA TYR A 111 -4.99 -8.40 -16.43
C TYR A 111 -5.22 -9.65 -17.27
N SER A 112 -6.05 -9.58 -18.32
CA SER A 112 -6.26 -10.66 -19.28
C SER A 112 -5.52 -10.37 -20.58
N LEU A 113 -4.48 -11.14 -20.85
CA LEU A 113 -3.69 -11.06 -22.07
C LEU A 113 -3.61 -12.42 -22.76
N ALA A 114 -3.55 -12.39 -24.10
CA ALA A 114 -3.24 -13.60 -24.87
C ALA A 114 -1.78 -14.04 -24.60
N PRO A 115 -1.48 -15.36 -24.58
CA PRO A 115 -0.13 -15.85 -24.34
C PRO A 115 0.94 -15.23 -25.25
N GLN A 116 0.62 -15.06 -26.53
CA GLN A 116 1.52 -14.44 -27.52
C GLN A 116 1.88 -13.00 -27.15
N LYS A 117 0.89 -12.24 -26.61
CA LYS A 117 1.13 -10.86 -26.18
C LYS A 117 1.97 -10.80 -24.91
N MET A 118 1.77 -11.72 -23.98
CA MET A 118 2.61 -11.82 -22.78
C MET A 118 4.06 -12.13 -23.18
N GLU A 119 4.28 -13.06 -24.07
CA GLU A 119 5.60 -13.41 -24.60
C GLU A 119 6.28 -12.22 -25.31
N GLU A 120 5.54 -11.51 -26.18
CA GLU A 120 6.05 -10.32 -26.87
C GLU A 120 6.53 -9.24 -25.89
N GLU A 121 5.71 -8.90 -24.89
CA GLU A 121 6.03 -7.84 -23.92
C GLU A 121 7.15 -8.26 -22.94
N SER A 122 7.35 -9.56 -22.72
CA SER A 122 8.42 -10.07 -21.85
C SER A 122 9.80 -10.10 -22.51
N LYS A 123 9.86 -10.25 -23.85
CA LYS A 123 11.11 -10.41 -24.61
C LYS A 123 12.08 -9.22 -24.51
N VAL A 124 11.59 -8.03 -24.12
CA VAL A 124 12.43 -6.84 -23.96
C VAL A 124 13.18 -6.81 -22.62
N TYR A 125 12.91 -7.76 -21.74
CA TYR A 125 13.53 -7.87 -20.42
C TYR A 125 14.42 -9.10 -20.33
N GLU A 126 15.46 -9.02 -19.50
CA GLU A 126 16.30 -10.18 -19.16
C GLU A 126 15.45 -11.21 -18.40
N LYS A 127 15.70 -12.49 -18.68
CA LYS A 127 15.02 -13.58 -17.95
C LYS A 127 15.42 -13.53 -16.48
N SER A 128 14.41 -13.55 -15.63
CA SER A 128 14.57 -13.57 -14.17
C SER A 128 14.53 -15.01 -13.66
N ASP A 129 15.33 -15.32 -12.63
CA ASP A 129 15.27 -16.60 -11.91
C ASP A 129 13.88 -16.86 -11.29
N LEU A 130 13.07 -15.80 -11.09
CA LEU A 130 11.67 -15.92 -10.68
C LEU A 130 10.78 -16.55 -11.75
N ALA A 131 11.16 -16.55 -13.03
CA ALA A 131 10.37 -17.11 -14.13
C ALA A 131 10.19 -18.63 -14.09
N GLY A 132 11.03 -19.34 -13.33
CA GLY A 132 10.93 -20.79 -13.13
C GLY A 132 9.93 -21.23 -12.06
N LEU A 133 9.37 -20.29 -11.31
CA LEU A 133 8.38 -20.61 -10.27
C LEU A 133 7.02 -20.86 -10.91
N VAL A 134 6.60 -22.10 -10.95
CA VAL A 134 5.25 -22.48 -11.38
C VAL A 134 4.26 -21.93 -10.35
N ARG A 135 3.49 -20.95 -10.75
CA ARG A 135 2.41 -20.37 -9.96
C ARG A 135 1.11 -20.75 -10.61
N SER A 136 0.33 -21.56 -9.94
CA SER A 136 -0.94 -22.06 -10.47
C SER A 136 -2.06 -21.77 -9.48
N GLU A 137 -3.16 -21.25 -10.03
CA GLU A 137 -4.48 -21.20 -9.42
C GLU A 137 -4.61 -20.48 -8.06
N TYR A 138 -4.63 -19.14 -8.09
CA TYR A 138 -4.83 -18.30 -6.89
C TYR A 138 -6.29 -17.96 -6.62
N GLY A 139 -7.22 -18.13 -7.57
CA GLY A 139 -8.60 -17.71 -7.40
C GLY A 139 -9.57 -18.25 -8.43
N GLU A 140 -10.85 -18.20 -8.08
CA GLU A 140 -11.96 -18.70 -8.90
C GLU A 140 -12.38 -17.71 -10.00
N SER A 141 -12.15 -16.42 -9.79
CA SER A 141 -12.47 -15.35 -10.75
C SER A 141 -11.26 -14.48 -11.02
N GLY A 142 -11.11 -14.02 -12.26
CA GLY A 142 -10.04 -13.10 -12.65
C GLY A 142 -10.28 -11.67 -12.19
N PHE A 143 -9.23 -10.88 -12.21
CA PHE A 143 -9.24 -9.45 -11.92
C PHE A 143 -9.84 -8.68 -13.09
N LYS A 144 -10.67 -7.67 -12.77
CA LYS A 144 -11.22 -6.72 -13.76
C LYS A 144 -10.28 -5.52 -13.91
N ASP A 145 -10.28 -4.91 -15.09
CA ASP A 145 -9.50 -3.70 -15.33
C ASP A 145 -9.98 -2.54 -14.42
N LEU A 146 -9.03 -1.84 -13.81
CA LEU A 146 -9.27 -0.68 -12.96
C LEU A 146 -9.35 0.58 -13.82
N ARG A 147 -10.57 1.10 -14.01
CA ARG A 147 -10.85 2.15 -15.02
C ARG A 147 -10.14 3.48 -14.74
N ASN A 148 -10.03 3.89 -13.47
CA ASN A 148 -9.50 5.20 -13.10
C ASN A 148 -7.97 5.24 -13.03
N THR A 149 -7.30 4.09 -12.87
CA THR A 149 -5.84 4.03 -12.66
C THR A 149 -5.01 4.48 -13.86
N LYS A 150 -5.55 4.36 -15.07
CA LYS A 150 -4.88 4.89 -16.27
C LYS A 150 -4.82 6.42 -16.28
N ASP A 151 -5.93 7.06 -15.93
CA ASP A 151 -6.02 8.52 -15.90
C ASP A 151 -5.28 9.10 -14.68
N GLU A 152 -5.28 8.37 -13.55
CA GLU A 152 -4.46 8.65 -12.38
C GLU A 152 -2.99 8.74 -12.77
N VAL A 153 -2.44 7.67 -13.37
CA VAL A 153 -1.04 7.61 -13.78
C VAL A 153 -0.69 8.73 -14.77
N LYS A 154 -1.54 9.01 -15.76
CA LYS A 154 -1.29 10.10 -16.72
C LYS A 154 -1.24 11.48 -16.07
N LYS A 155 -2.11 11.75 -15.09
CA LYS A 155 -2.11 13.02 -14.34
C LYS A 155 -0.85 13.15 -13.49
N ILE A 156 -0.47 12.06 -12.80
CA ILE A 156 0.74 12.01 -11.97
C ILE A 156 1.99 12.17 -12.85
N GLU A 157 2.06 11.46 -13.98
CA GLU A 157 3.15 11.58 -14.97
C GLU A 157 3.34 13.04 -15.38
N LYS A 158 2.25 13.70 -15.83
CA LYS A 158 2.29 15.12 -16.18
C LYS A 158 2.79 15.99 -15.03
N THR A 159 2.24 15.82 -13.83
CA THR A 159 2.63 16.60 -12.64
C THR A 159 4.11 16.44 -12.35
N LEU A 160 4.64 15.23 -12.37
CA LEU A 160 6.06 14.96 -12.10
C LEU A 160 6.97 15.51 -13.21
N MET A 161 6.61 15.34 -14.48
CA MET A 161 7.38 15.87 -15.61
C MET A 161 7.43 17.41 -15.60
N ASP A 162 6.31 18.08 -15.33
CA ASP A 162 6.24 19.55 -15.18
C ASP A 162 7.15 20.04 -14.02
N ASN A 163 7.51 19.18 -13.08
CA ASN A 163 8.41 19.46 -11.96
C ASN A 163 9.83 18.87 -12.14
N GLY A 164 10.20 18.51 -13.37
CA GLY A 164 11.56 18.15 -13.76
C GLY A 164 11.95 16.70 -13.45
N PHE A 165 10.98 15.79 -13.33
CA PHE A 165 11.24 14.35 -13.22
C PHE A 165 11.37 13.69 -14.59
N SER A 166 12.29 12.73 -14.69
CA SER A 166 12.28 11.73 -15.74
C SER A 166 11.30 10.63 -15.33
N VAL A 167 10.21 10.47 -16.08
CA VAL A 167 9.12 9.56 -15.73
C VAL A 167 9.02 8.46 -16.77
N LYS A 168 8.86 7.21 -16.32
CA LYS A 168 8.53 6.05 -17.14
C LYS A 168 7.18 5.48 -16.70
N ALA A 169 6.17 5.58 -17.56
CA ALA A 169 4.85 5.04 -17.30
C ALA A 169 4.66 3.70 -18.03
N TYR A 170 4.21 2.68 -17.29
CA TYR A 170 3.86 1.37 -17.79
C TYR A 170 2.34 1.19 -17.76
N LEU A 171 1.72 1.24 -18.91
CA LEU A 171 0.26 1.15 -19.10
C LEU A 171 -0.12 -0.11 -19.89
N GLY A 172 -1.32 -0.62 -19.66
CA GLY A 172 -1.89 -1.74 -20.42
C GLY A 172 -1.06 -3.01 -20.29
N SER A 173 -0.68 -3.62 -21.43
CA SER A 173 0.14 -4.84 -21.48
C SER A 173 1.59 -4.63 -21.07
N LYS A 174 2.11 -3.40 -21.17
CA LYS A 174 3.50 -3.07 -20.85
C LYS A 174 3.81 -3.08 -19.36
N GLY A 175 2.79 -2.95 -18.50
CA GLY A 175 2.94 -3.03 -17.05
C GLY A 175 2.93 -4.47 -16.55
N ASN A 176 3.78 -5.32 -17.11
CA ASN A 176 3.95 -6.72 -16.75
C ASN A 176 4.92 -6.90 -15.56
N ALA A 177 4.97 -8.09 -15.00
CA ALA A 177 5.83 -8.41 -13.85
C ALA A 177 7.32 -8.27 -14.20
N GLU A 178 7.71 -8.58 -15.42
CA GLU A 178 9.09 -8.43 -15.92
C GLU A 178 9.57 -6.98 -15.86
N SER A 179 8.70 -6.04 -16.26
CA SER A 179 9.00 -4.61 -16.20
C SER A 179 9.26 -4.13 -14.78
N PHE A 180 8.57 -4.72 -13.80
CA PHE A 180 8.75 -4.42 -12.38
C PHE A 180 10.04 -5.07 -11.82
N VAL A 181 10.25 -6.35 -12.10
CA VAL A 181 11.46 -7.06 -11.69
C VAL A 181 12.72 -6.44 -12.31
N ALA A 182 12.62 -5.88 -13.52
CA ALA A 182 13.72 -5.17 -14.17
C ALA A 182 14.15 -3.88 -13.43
N LEU A 183 13.42 -3.41 -12.43
CA LEU A 183 13.85 -2.31 -11.55
C LEU A 183 14.86 -2.76 -10.47
N ASN A 184 15.05 -4.07 -10.28
CA ASN A 184 15.97 -4.65 -9.30
C ASN A 184 17.37 -4.05 -9.43
N GLY A 185 17.90 -3.48 -8.34
CA GLY A 185 19.24 -2.87 -8.26
C GLY A 185 19.39 -1.52 -8.99
N LYS A 186 18.35 -1.04 -9.71
CA LYS A 186 18.31 0.24 -10.43
C LYS A 186 16.97 0.96 -10.31
N SER A 187 16.34 0.80 -9.15
CA SER A 187 15.02 1.38 -8.89
C SER A 187 15.03 2.92 -8.89
N PRO A 188 13.99 3.57 -9.45
CA PRO A 188 13.87 5.03 -9.43
C PRO A 188 13.55 5.53 -8.01
N SER A 189 13.67 6.85 -7.79
CA SER A 189 13.38 7.44 -6.49
C SER A 189 11.89 7.40 -6.13
N ILE A 190 11.00 7.38 -7.12
CA ILE A 190 9.56 7.21 -6.92
C ILE A 190 9.09 5.99 -7.71
N VAL A 191 8.37 5.10 -7.04
CA VAL A 191 7.61 4.02 -7.67
C VAL A 191 6.14 4.17 -7.27
N HIS A 192 5.26 4.27 -8.25
CA HIS A 192 3.81 4.32 -8.04
C HIS A 192 3.16 3.13 -8.73
N ILE A 193 2.37 2.35 -8.00
CA ILE A 193 1.75 1.12 -8.49
C ILE A 193 0.26 1.17 -8.25
N ALA A 194 -0.50 1.50 -9.31
CA ALA A 194 -1.96 1.48 -9.32
C ALA A 194 -2.45 0.18 -9.96
N THR A 195 -2.61 -0.85 -9.13
CA THR A 195 -2.97 -2.20 -9.56
C THR A 195 -3.81 -2.93 -8.53
N HIS A 196 -4.09 -4.20 -8.77
CA HIS A 196 -4.69 -5.09 -7.79
C HIS A 196 -3.61 -5.69 -6.86
N GLY A 197 -3.89 -5.75 -5.56
CA GLY A 197 -3.19 -6.57 -4.60
C GLY A 197 -4.06 -7.76 -4.17
N PHE A 198 -3.52 -8.74 -3.55
CA PHE A 198 -4.25 -9.86 -2.94
C PHE A 198 -3.66 -10.22 -1.58
N TYR A 199 -4.49 -10.81 -0.76
CA TYR A 199 -4.09 -11.45 0.49
C TYR A 199 -5.05 -12.57 0.85
N TYR A 200 -4.50 -13.70 1.29
CA TYR A 200 -5.23 -14.79 1.90
C TYR A 200 -4.80 -14.96 3.35
N THR A 201 -5.76 -15.18 4.24
CA THR A 201 -5.45 -15.66 5.58
C THR A 201 -4.92 -17.10 5.51
N PRO A 202 -4.14 -17.57 6.50
CA PRO A 202 -3.71 -18.97 6.54
C PRO A 202 -4.88 -19.96 6.51
N ASP A 203 -6.04 -19.59 7.06
CA ASP A 203 -7.22 -20.45 7.03
C ASP A 203 -7.86 -20.50 5.64
N GLU A 204 -8.03 -19.38 4.97
CA GLU A 204 -8.49 -19.34 3.57
C GLU A 204 -7.52 -20.07 2.63
N ALA A 205 -6.22 -20.09 2.95
CA ALA A 205 -5.20 -20.76 2.17
C ALA A 205 -5.26 -22.28 2.30
N LYS A 206 -5.70 -22.81 3.44
CA LYS A 206 -5.86 -24.28 3.66
C LYS A 206 -6.85 -24.91 2.71
N ASP A 207 -7.88 -24.16 2.33
CA ASP A 207 -8.95 -24.65 1.43
C ASP A 207 -8.54 -24.57 -0.06
N LYS A 208 -7.32 -24.11 -0.34
CA LYS A 208 -6.79 -23.94 -1.70
C LYS A 208 -5.54 -24.83 -1.86
N ASP A 209 -5.62 -25.86 -2.68
CA ASP A 209 -4.59 -26.91 -2.82
C ASP A 209 -3.17 -26.34 -3.01
N PHE A 210 -3.03 -25.28 -3.79
CA PHE A 210 -1.73 -24.68 -4.11
C PHE A 210 -1.19 -23.72 -3.02
N LEU A 211 -2.05 -23.22 -2.09
CA LEU A 211 -1.67 -22.39 -0.96
C LEU A 211 -1.56 -23.16 0.36
N SER A 212 -2.04 -24.40 0.41
CA SER A 212 -2.14 -25.21 1.64
C SER A 212 -0.80 -25.40 2.38
N GLY A 213 0.33 -25.23 1.70
CA GLY A 213 1.67 -25.27 2.30
C GLY A 213 2.22 -23.94 2.79
N TYR A 214 1.52 -22.82 2.55
CA TYR A 214 1.99 -21.48 2.92
C TYR A 214 1.26 -20.97 4.17
N THR A 215 2.03 -20.54 5.15
CA THR A 215 1.52 -20.01 6.43
C THR A 215 2.00 -18.57 6.72
N ASP A 216 2.95 -18.07 5.95
CA ASP A 216 3.50 -16.74 6.16
C ASP A 216 2.80 -15.68 5.29
N ALA A 217 2.55 -14.51 5.87
CA ALA A 217 1.82 -13.40 5.23
C ALA A 217 2.49 -12.91 3.93
N MET A 218 3.79 -13.08 3.77
CA MET A 218 4.49 -12.65 2.54
C MET A 218 4.27 -13.61 1.38
N SER A 219 4.09 -14.91 1.64
CA SER A 219 3.74 -15.89 0.60
C SER A 219 2.26 -15.80 0.21
N LEU A 220 1.40 -15.33 1.13
CA LEU A 220 -0.05 -15.24 0.97
C LEU A 220 -0.54 -13.87 0.51
N SER A 221 0.36 -12.94 0.23
CA SER A 221 0.05 -11.61 -0.27
C SER A 221 0.89 -11.24 -1.48
N GLY A 222 0.40 -10.31 -2.31
CA GLY A 222 1.15 -9.90 -3.49
C GLY A 222 0.43 -8.86 -4.34
N LEU A 223 1.03 -8.59 -5.50
CA LEU A 223 0.52 -7.66 -6.51
C LEU A 223 0.27 -8.39 -7.83
N VAL A 224 -0.70 -7.89 -8.58
CA VAL A 224 -1.09 -8.43 -9.88
C VAL A 224 -0.72 -7.43 -10.97
N PHE A 225 0.09 -7.87 -11.92
CA PHE A 225 0.54 -7.11 -13.08
C PHE A 225 -0.21 -7.56 -14.35
N ALA A 226 0.10 -6.92 -15.47
CA ALA A 226 -0.52 -7.26 -16.75
C ALA A 226 -0.34 -8.75 -17.09
N GLY A 227 -1.40 -9.37 -17.58
CA GLY A 227 -1.44 -10.81 -17.88
C GLY A 227 -1.69 -11.71 -16.67
N GLY A 228 -1.79 -11.15 -15.45
CA GLY A 228 -1.88 -11.92 -14.20
C GLY A 228 -3.06 -12.88 -14.08
N ASN A 229 -4.14 -12.67 -14.82
CA ASN A 229 -5.29 -13.56 -14.80
C ASN A 229 -4.99 -14.97 -15.31
N ALA A 230 -3.99 -15.13 -16.17
CA ALA A 230 -3.63 -16.47 -16.64
C ALA A 230 -3.07 -17.34 -15.50
N ALA A 231 -2.09 -16.82 -14.77
CA ALA A 231 -1.53 -17.50 -13.59
C ALA A 231 -2.56 -17.61 -12.45
N TRP A 232 -3.33 -16.55 -12.23
CA TRP A 232 -4.35 -16.50 -11.19
C TRP A 232 -5.40 -17.59 -11.32
N LEU A 233 -5.83 -17.89 -12.55
CA LEU A 233 -6.86 -18.89 -12.87
C LEU A 233 -6.27 -20.28 -13.21
N GLY A 234 -5.01 -20.54 -12.89
CA GLY A 234 -4.38 -21.86 -13.13
C GLY A 234 -4.18 -22.22 -14.61
N LYS A 235 -4.24 -21.24 -15.51
CA LYS A 235 -3.95 -21.49 -16.93
C LYS A 235 -2.45 -21.73 -17.14
N LYS A 236 -2.11 -22.56 -18.11
CA LYS A 236 -0.71 -22.83 -18.45
C LYS A 236 0.03 -21.52 -18.75
N ASN A 237 1.07 -21.24 -17.97
CA ASN A 237 1.94 -20.12 -18.20
C ASN A 237 2.78 -20.30 -19.47
N VAL A 238 3.17 -19.19 -20.08
CA VAL A 238 4.15 -19.18 -21.17
C VAL A 238 5.54 -19.43 -20.57
N ASP A 239 6.30 -20.34 -21.16
CA ASP A 239 7.63 -20.67 -20.68
C ASP A 239 8.56 -19.44 -20.68
N GLY A 240 9.18 -19.17 -19.53
CA GLY A 240 10.08 -18.04 -19.35
C GLY A 240 9.39 -16.69 -19.11
N VAL A 241 8.06 -16.66 -18.92
CA VAL A 241 7.27 -15.49 -18.54
C VAL A 241 6.84 -15.57 -17.09
N LEU A 242 6.90 -14.46 -16.35
CA LEU A 242 6.57 -14.40 -14.91
C LEU A 242 5.09 -14.58 -14.57
N GLY A 243 4.21 -14.58 -15.55
CA GLY A 243 2.77 -14.82 -15.37
C GLY A 243 1.98 -13.68 -14.71
N GLY A 244 2.61 -12.56 -14.42
CA GLY A 244 1.93 -11.33 -13.94
C GLY A 244 1.48 -11.33 -12.48
N VAL A 245 1.81 -12.34 -11.67
CA VAL A 245 1.55 -12.38 -10.22
C VAL A 245 2.87 -12.42 -9.47
N LEU A 246 3.11 -11.43 -8.60
CA LEU A 246 4.28 -11.38 -7.72
C LEU A 246 3.84 -11.42 -6.25
N THR A 247 4.31 -12.40 -5.51
CA THR A 247 4.08 -12.44 -4.06
C THR A 247 4.94 -11.41 -3.32
N ALA A 248 4.54 -11.03 -2.13
CA ALA A 248 5.36 -10.17 -1.28
C ALA A 248 6.72 -10.83 -0.99
N LYS A 249 6.79 -12.16 -0.94
CA LYS A 249 8.04 -12.91 -0.79
C LYS A 249 8.99 -12.70 -1.97
N ASP A 250 8.47 -12.67 -3.20
CA ASP A 250 9.27 -12.39 -4.40
C ASP A 250 9.81 -10.95 -4.36
N ILE A 251 8.93 -10.00 -4.03
CA ILE A 251 9.26 -8.57 -3.91
C ILE A 251 10.35 -8.35 -2.85
N ALA A 252 10.28 -9.07 -1.72
CA ALA A 252 11.25 -8.97 -0.64
C ALA A 252 12.68 -9.40 -1.00
N ASN A 253 12.86 -10.08 -2.13
CA ASN A 253 14.16 -10.51 -2.65
C ASN A 253 14.74 -9.54 -3.72
N LEU A 254 14.01 -8.48 -4.04
CA LEU A 254 14.49 -7.43 -4.96
C LEU A 254 15.27 -6.36 -4.18
N ASP A 255 16.09 -5.59 -4.89
CA ASP A 255 16.80 -4.41 -4.37
C ASP A 255 16.13 -3.13 -4.88
N PHE A 256 15.43 -2.43 -3.98
CA PHE A 256 14.74 -1.17 -4.19
C PHE A 256 15.32 -0.03 -3.33
N LYS A 257 16.59 -0.13 -2.92
CA LYS A 257 17.27 0.91 -2.11
C LYS A 257 17.32 2.28 -2.77
N GLY A 258 17.17 2.35 -4.09
CA GLY A 258 17.04 3.62 -4.82
C GLY A 258 15.67 4.29 -4.66
N THR A 259 14.66 3.58 -4.16
CA THR A 259 13.30 4.08 -4.04
C THR A 259 13.08 4.76 -2.69
N ASP A 260 13.01 6.09 -2.72
CA ASP A 260 12.71 6.91 -1.56
C ASP A 260 11.20 6.93 -1.22
N LEU A 261 10.35 6.86 -2.25
CA LEU A 261 8.89 6.85 -2.10
C LEU A 261 8.25 5.76 -2.96
N LEU A 262 7.56 4.84 -2.30
CA LEU A 262 6.65 3.88 -2.93
C LEU A 262 5.22 4.28 -2.62
N VAL A 263 4.38 4.38 -3.64
CA VAL A 263 2.92 4.56 -3.50
C VAL A 263 2.22 3.33 -4.04
N LEU A 264 1.52 2.62 -3.15
CA LEU A 264 0.64 1.52 -3.51
C LEU A 264 -0.80 2.05 -3.58
N SER A 265 -1.19 2.51 -4.77
CA SER A 265 -2.59 2.78 -5.14
C SER A 265 -3.29 1.46 -5.49
N ALA A 266 -2.95 0.42 -4.72
CA ALA A 266 -3.45 -0.92 -4.86
C ALA A 266 -4.41 -1.15 -3.70
N CYS A 267 -5.66 -0.73 -3.89
CA CYS A 267 -6.72 -1.14 -2.98
C CYS A 267 -6.93 -2.64 -3.16
N LYS A 268 -7.25 -3.31 -2.06
CA LYS A 268 -7.54 -4.72 -2.08
C LYS A 268 -8.55 -5.06 -3.16
N THR A 269 -8.25 -6.10 -3.80
CA THR A 269 -9.11 -6.71 -4.77
C THR A 269 -10.02 -7.72 -4.15
N GLY A 270 -11.24 -7.76 -4.55
CA GLY A 270 -12.37 -8.56 -4.11
C GLY A 270 -12.22 -10.05 -3.81
N GLN A 271 -11.04 -10.53 -3.41
CA GLN A 271 -10.78 -11.89 -2.99
C GLN A 271 -10.15 -11.88 -1.58
N GLY A 272 -10.91 -12.31 -0.57
CA GLY A 272 -10.48 -12.41 0.83
C GLY A 272 -10.78 -11.15 1.70
N LYS A 273 -10.84 -11.29 3.03
CA LYS A 273 -11.05 -10.19 3.99
C LYS A 273 -9.78 -9.35 4.13
N VAL A 274 -9.89 -8.01 4.22
CA VAL A 274 -8.73 -7.16 4.61
C VAL A 274 -8.38 -7.51 6.05
N THR A 275 -7.22 -8.07 6.24
CA THR A 275 -6.67 -8.30 7.56
C THR A 275 -5.40 -7.49 7.74
N ALA A 276 -5.11 -7.18 8.99
CA ALA A 276 -3.88 -6.49 9.38
C ALA A 276 -2.62 -7.20 8.85
N GLU A 277 -2.67 -8.53 8.75
CA GLU A 277 -1.53 -9.35 8.29
C GLU A 277 -1.24 -9.20 6.79
N GLY A 278 -2.27 -9.01 5.94
CA GLY A 278 -2.07 -8.82 4.50
C GLY A 278 -1.39 -7.49 4.17
N VAL A 279 -1.86 -6.43 4.82
CA VAL A 279 -1.22 -5.11 4.77
C VAL A 279 0.24 -5.20 5.24
N PHE A 280 0.47 -5.93 6.33
CA PHE A 280 1.80 -6.14 6.90
C PHE A 280 2.73 -6.92 5.96
N GLY A 281 2.23 -7.92 5.21
CA GLY A 281 3.03 -8.71 4.27
C GLY A 281 3.72 -7.86 3.20
N LEU A 282 2.95 -7.01 2.50
CA LEU A 282 3.50 -6.11 1.48
C LEU A 282 4.40 -5.00 2.08
N GLN A 283 4.01 -4.40 3.20
CA GLN A 283 4.85 -3.42 3.90
C GLN A 283 6.22 -3.99 4.22
N ARG A 284 6.25 -5.17 4.86
CA ARG A 284 7.49 -5.86 5.23
C ARG A 284 8.34 -6.21 4.01
N ALA A 285 7.70 -6.66 2.93
CA ALA A 285 8.40 -7.02 1.71
C ALA A 285 9.15 -5.82 1.10
N PHE A 286 8.47 -4.69 0.92
CA PHE A 286 9.06 -3.49 0.35
C PHE A 286 10.09 -2.85 1.28
N LYS A 287 9.87 -2.84 2.60
CA LYS A 287 10.89 -2.38 3.55
C LYS A 287 12.12 -3.28 3.52
N LYS A 288 11.97 -4.61 3.43
CA LYS A 288 13.08 -5.54 3.25
C LYS A 288 13.82 -5.32 1.93
N ALA A 289 13.10 -4.98 0.86
CA ALA A 289 13.69 -4.62 -0.43
C ALA A 289 14.45 -3.27 -0.40
N GLY A 290 14.34 -2.50 0.68
CA GLY A 290 15.10 -1.26 0.89
C GLY A 290 14.35 0.02 0.57
N VAL A 291 13.02 -0.03 0.36
CA VAL A 291 12.18 1.16 0.13
C VAL A 291 12.19 2.08 1.36
N GLY A 292 12.36 3.38 1.14
CA GLY A 292 12.31 4.41 2.17
C GLY A 292 10.93 4.59 2.77
N THR A 293 10.08 5.40 2.16
CA THR A 293 8.72 5.69 2.59
C THR A 293 7.71 4.91 1.75
N ILE A 294 6.65 4.37 2.37
CA ILE A 294 5.55 3.67 1.70
C ILE A 294 4.24 4.38 2.01
N ILE A 295 3.46 4.71 0.98
CA ILE A 295 2.06 5.12 1.11
C ILE A 295 1.18 4.00 0.59
N MET A 296 0.16 3.60 1.37
CA MET A 296 -0.80 2.57 1.00
C MET A 296 -2.12 2.74 1.73
N SER A 297 -3.14 1.99 1.30
CA SER A 297 -4.42 1.92 2.01
C SER A 297 -4.51 0.71 2.94
N LEU A 298 -5.19 0.87 4.06
CA LEU A 298 -5.48 -0.20 5.05
C LEU A 298 -6.70 -1.03 4.66
N TRP A 299 -7.62 -0.47 3.87
CA TRP A 299 -8.81 -1.14 3.36
C TRP A 299 -9.16 -0.67 1.95
N ASN A 300 -10.16 -1.31 1.37
CA ASN A 300 -10.68 -0.93 0.06
C ASN A 300 -11.32 0.44 0.11
N VAL A 301 -10.83 1.35 -0.70
CA VAL A 301 -11.46 2.63 -1.00
C VAL A 301 -11.98 2.60 -2.43
N ASP A 302 -13.01 3.37 -2.70
CA ASP A 302 -13.51 3.57 -4.06
C ASP A 302 -12.38 4.00 -5.01
N ASP A 303 -12.30 3.37 -6.18
CA ASP A 303 -11.24 3.58 -7.17
C ASP A 303 -11.12 5.05 -7.63
N LYS A 304 -12.26 5.76 -7.72
CA LYS A 304 -12.28 7.19 -8.07
C LYS A 304 -11.69 8.04 -6.95
N VAL A 305 -12.09 7.80 -5.69
CA VAL A 305 -11.58 8.56 -4.54
C VAL A 305 -10.10 8.26 -4.29
N THR A 306 -9.68 7.01 -4.49
CA THR A 306 -8.26 6.62 -4.47
C THR A 306 -7.47 7.43 -5.49
N SER A 307 -7.95 7.48 -6.73
CA SER A 307 -7.31 8.28 -7.79
C SER A 307 -7.29 9.78 -7.46
N GLU A 308 -8.36 10.33 -6.88
CA GLU A 308 -8.39 11.72 -6.41
C GLU A 308 -7.34 11.97 -5.32
N PHE A 309 -7.22 11.06 -4.35
CA PHE A 309 -6.21 11.14 -3.29
C PHE A 309 -4.78 11.16 -3.86
N MET A 310 -4.48 10.20 -4.74
CA MET A 310 -3.14 10.07 -5.31
C MET A 310 -2.76 11.30 -6.17
N VAL A 311 -3.65 11.77 -7.02
CA VAL A 311 -3.41 12.98 -7.83
C VAL A 311 -3.22 14.21 -6.92
N ALA A 312 -4.02 14.37 -5.87
CA ALA A 312 -3.87 15.45 -4.91
C ALA A 312 -2.53 15.35 -4.16
N PHE A 313 -2.13 14.14 -3.75
CA PHE A 313 -0.87 13.91 -3.05
C PHE A 313 0.34 14.35 -3.88
N TYR A 314 0.41 13.96 -5.15
CA TYR A 314 1.51 14.40 -6.01
C TYR A 314 1.46 15.90 -6.29
N GLY A 315 0.27 16.50 -6.35
CA GLY A 315 0.12 17.95 -6.42
C GLY A 315 0.71 18.65 -5.18
N GLN A 316 0.39 18.17 -3.98
CA GLN A 316 0.96 18.70 -2.74
C GLN A 316 2.47 18.40 -2.61
N LEU A 317 2.92 17.21 -3.02
CA LEU A 317 4.34 16.83 -2.97
C LEU A 317 5.21 17.73 -3.85
N THR A 318 4.70 18.13 -5.01
CA THR A 318 5.41 19.00 -5.97
C THR A 318 5.22 20.50 -5.71
N ASP A 319 4.33 20.88 -4.79
CA ASP A 319 4.18 22.27 -4.38
C ASP A 319 5.49 22.77 -3.75
N LYS A 320 5.99 23.92 -4.26
CA LYS A 320 7.22 24.54 -3.77
C LYS A 320 7.16 24.88 -2.28
N ALA A 321 5.99 25.22 -1.74
CA ALA A 321 5.78 25.50 -0.32
C ALA A 321 5.99 24.26 0.58
N ASN A 322 5.90 23.07 0.03
CA ASN A 322 6.12 21.83 0.75
C ASN A 322 7.56 21.32 0.65
N ASN A 323 8.37 21.87 -0.27
CA ASN A 323 9.79 21.52 -0.41
C ASN A 323 10.05 20.00 -0.40
N TRP A 324 9.23 19.23 -1.11
CA TRP A 324 9.30 17.77 -1.18
C TRP A 324 9.12 17.04 0.16
N ASN A 325 8.56 17.70 1.16
CA ASN A 325 8.22 17.05 2.43
C ASN A 325 7.02 16.12 2.22
N LYS A 326 7.31 14.83 2.11
CA LYS A 326 6.32 13.76 1.87
C LYS A 326 5.22 13.74 2.91
N ARG A 327 5.58 13.88 4.19
CA ARG A 327 4.63 13.85 5.31
C ARG A 327 3.70 15.05 5.27
N LYS A 328 4.25 16.25 5.14
CA LYS A 328 3.43 17.46 5.03
C LYS A 328 2.47 17.40 3.84
N ALA A 329 2.95 16.91 2.68
CA ALA A 329 2.12 16.72 1.49
C ALA A 329 1.01 15.70 1.73
N PHE A 330 1.32 14.61 2.45
CA PHE A 330 0.37 13.55 2.79
C PHE A 330 -0.73 14.07 3.72
N GLU A 331 -0.39 14.76 4.81
CA GLU A 331 -1.36 15.32 5.76
C GLU A 331 -2.27 16.37 5.09
N GLN A 332 -1.69 17.25 4.28
CA GLN A 332 -2.48 18.22 3.50
C GLN A 332 -3.46 17.52 2.54
N THR A 333 -3.02 16.41 1.94
CA THR A 333 -3.87 15.61 1.06
C THR A 333 -5.03 14.98 1.83
N LYS A 334 -4.76 14.39 3.00
CA LYS A 334 -5.83 13.83 3.86
C LYS A 334 -6.87 14.89 4.19
N GLU A 335 -6.44 16.11 4.52
CA GLU A 335 -7.34 17.20 4.83
C GLU A 335 -8.16 17.67 3.60
N ILE A 336 -7.55 17.71 2.42
CA ILE A 336 -8.26 18.01 1.15
C ILE A 336 -9.35 16.97 0.88
N ILE A 337 -9.01 15.68 1.00
CA ILE A 337 -9.95 14.60 0.75
C ILE A 337 -11.03 14.54 1.82
N ARG A 338 -10.69 14.74 3.10
CA ARG A 338 -11.65 14.82 4.21
C ARG A 338 -12.71 15.91 3.99
N LYS A 339 -12.30 17.10 3.52
CA LYS A 339 -13.26 18.18 3.20
C LYS A 339 -14.20 17.85 2.06
N LYS A 340 -13.74 17.09 1.07
CA LYS A 340 -14.51 16.70 -0.10
C LYS A 340 -15.39 15.47 0.15
N HIS A 341 -14.86 14.52 0.93
CA HIS A 341 -15.47 13.26 1.30
C HIS A 341 -15.37 13.12 2.83
N PRO A 342 -16.31 13.68 3.61
CA PRO A 342 -16.21 13.72 5.07
C PRO A 342 -16.20 12.35 5.75
N ASP A 343 -16.80 11.33 5.12
CA ASP A 343 -16.82 9.97 5.65
C ASP A 343 -15.37 9.42 5.78
N PRO A 344 -14.96 9.00 6.99
CA PRO A 344 -13.64 8.43 7.26
C PRO A 344 -13.26 7.24 6.37
N TYR A 345 -14.24 6.49 5.87
CA TYR A 345 -14.03 5.40 4.91
C TYR A 345 -13.13 5.82 3.74
N TYR A 346 -13.26 7.05 3.25
CA TYR A 346 -12.55 7.54 2.07
C TYR A 346 -11.15 8.07 2.34
N TRP A 347 -10.89 8.72 3.48
CA TRP A 347 -9.63 9.42 3.74
C TRP A 347 -8.76 8.77 4.83
N ALA A 348 -9.39 8.10 5.82
CA ALA A 348 -8.67 7.47 6.91
C ALA A 348 -7.94 6.18 6.49
N ALA A 349 -8.32 5.60 5.33
CA ALA A 349 -7.70 4.40 4.79
C ALA A 349 -6.21 4.56 4.53
N PHE A 350 -5.78 5.73 4.08
CA PHE A 350 -4.42 5.93 3.64
C PHE A 350 -3.47 6.17 4.81
N VAL A 351 -2.36 5.44 4.81
CA VAL A 351 -1.28 5.55 5.80
C VAL A 351 0.07 5.71 5.13
N MET A 352 0.98 6.41 5.83
CA MET A 352 2.37 6.56 5.44
C MET A 352 3.26 5.83 6.44
N LEU A 353 4.18 5.01 5.93
CA LEU A 353 5.22 4.33 6.70
C LEU A 353 6.58 4.88 6.30
N ASP A 354 7.37 5.25 7.26
CA ASP A 354 8.78 5.63 7.10
C ASP A 354 9.71 4.51 7.57
#